data_65d857698ea87631e87d21c0fd628117
#
_entry.id   65d857698ea87631e87d21c0fd628117
#
_cell.length_a   1.000
_cell.length_b   1.000
_cell.length_c   1.000
_cell.angle_alpha   90.00
_cell.angle_beta   90.00
_cell.angle_gamma   90.00
#
_symmetry.space_group_name_H-M   'P 1'
#
loop_
_entity.id
_entity.type
_entity.pdbx_description
1 polymer ?
#
loop_
_entity_poly.entity_id
_entity_poly.type
_entity_poly.pdbx_seq_one_letter_code
_entity_poly.pdbx_strand_id
1 'polypeptide(L)'
;MTATPAWPPQSAPRLHVETQLGEGVPIDGNPAHYLIAVMRVKPDDIVLLFDGRSGEWAARARDIRKRDLVLECVAQTKGPETVADFWLCCAPIKKGRIDLIAEKACELGVAKLQPVLTRRAVVDKLNLDRLHAHLVEAAEQCGRTALPELSAMVKLDGLLRDWPQARHLFFADETGGAPMTEAFATHPG
;
A
#
# COMPACT_ATOMS: atom_id res chain seq x y z
N MET A 1 -22.34 -32.72 8.77
CA MET A 1 -21.05 -32.27 9.33
C MET A 1 -20.90 -30.79 8.97
N THR A 2 -21.11 -29.88 9.90
CA THR A 2 -20.90 -28.44 9.67
C THR A 2 -19.38 -28.20 9.65
N ALA A 3 -18.84 -27.69 8.51
CA ALA A 3 -17.44 -27.33 8.42
C ALA A 3 -17.13 -26.29 9.51
N THR A 4 -16.03 -26.47 10.23
CA THR A 4 -15.54 -25.47 11.16
C THR A 4 -15.30 -24.17 10.37
N PRO A 5 -15.85 -23.02 10.78
CA PRO A 5 -15.62 -21.77 10.09
C PRO A 5 -14.11 -21.50 9.96
N ALA A 6 -13.68 -21.04 8.77
CA ALA A 6 -12.28 -20.65 8.57
C ALA A 6 -11.90 -19.52 9.54
N TRP A 7 -10.72 -19.62 10.13
CA TRP A 7 -10.19 -18.58 11.00
C TRP A 7 -8.90 -17.99 10.38
N PRO A 8 -8.75 -16.68 10.32
CA PRO A 8 -9.71 -15.63 10.68
C PRO A 8 -10.94 -15.61 9.75
N PRO A 9 -12.07 -15.02 10.19
CA PRO A 9 -13.25 -14.91 9.34
C PRO A 9 -12.93 -14.18 8.03
N GLN A 10 -13.41 -14.68 6.88
CA GLN A 10 -13.20 -14.05 5.58
C GLN A 10 -13.78 -12.62 5.50
N SER A 11 -14.76 -12.31 6.33
CA SER A 11 -15.37 -10.98 6.43
C SER A 11 -14.69 -10.04 7.41
N ALA A 12 -13.56 -10.46 8.03
CA ALA A 12 -12.83 -9.60 8.95
C ALA A 12 -12.31 -8.36 8.21
N PRO A 13 -12.59 -7.14 8.72
CA PRO A 13 -12.06 -5.93 8.11
C PRO A 13 -10.52 -5.93 8.21
N ARG A 14 -9.88 -5.37 7.20
CA ARG A 14 -8.42 -5.14 7.20
C ARG A 14 -8.13 -3.68 7.43
N LEU A 15 -7.10 -3.41 8.21
CA LEU A 15 -6.69 -2.07 8.57
C LEU A 15 -5.16 -1.95 8.59
N HIS A 16 -4.65 -0.96 7.88
CA HIS A 16 -3.26 -0.52 8.01
C HIS A 16 -3.09 0.34 9.27
N VAL A 17 -2.00 0.13 9.99
CA VAL A 17 -1.61 0.94 11.14
C VAL A 17 -0.14 1.36 11.03
N GLU A 18 0.16 2.56 11.46
CA GLU A 18 1.55 3.06 11.48
C GLU A 18 2.30 2.65 12.75
N THR A 19 1.54 2.26 13.78
CA THR A 19 2.09 1.83 15.06
C THR A 19 2.56 0.39 15.01
N GLN A 20 3.56 0.06 15.82
CA GLN A 20 4.04 -1.32 15.96
C GLN A 20 2.90 -2.23 16.46
N LEU A 21 2.76 -3.37 15.80
CA LEU A 21 1.78 -4.39 16.18
C LEU A 21 2.21 -5.10 17.48
N GLY A 22 1.23 -5.39 18.35
CA GLY A 22 1.50 -6.00 19.66
C GLY A 22 0.23 -6.25 20.49
N GLU A 23 0.41 -6.33 21.82
CA GLU A 23 -0.67 -6.67 22.75
C GLU A 23 -1.78 -5.61 22.86
N GLY A 24 -1.49 -4.37 22.50
CA GLY A 24 -2.48 -3.30 22.59
C GLY A 24 -2.21 -2.22 21.54
N VAL A 25 -2.89 -2.31 20.38
CA VAL A 25 -2.81 -1.34 19.30
C VAL A 25 -3.96 -0.35 19.46
N PRO A 26 -3.72 0.90 19.86
CA PRO A 26 -4.77 1.92 19.98
C PRO A 26 -5.19 2.37 18.59
N ILE A 27 -6.50 2.41 18.36
CA ILE A 27 -7.09 2.90 17.11
C ILE A 27 -8.01 4.07 17.45
N ASP A 28 -7.80 5.20 16.80
CA ASP A 28 -8.60 6.42 16.96
C ASP A 28 -8.93 7.05 15.59
N GLY A 29 -9.57 8.21 15.61
CA GLY A 29 -9.88 8.98 14.41
C GLY A 29 -10.77 8.26 13.38
N ASN A 30 -10.44 8.44 12.10
CA ASN A 30 -11.22 7.85 11.00
C ASN A 30 -11.21 6.31 10.99
N PRO A 31 -10.08 5.63 11.24
CA PRO A 31 -10.05 4.17 11.35
C PRO A 31 -10.98 3.63 12.46
N ALA A 32 -10.97 4.25 13.63
CA ALA A 32 -11.88 3.87 14.70
C ALA A 32 -13.35 4.09 14.32
N HIS A 33 -13.66 5.24 13.71
CA HIS A 33 -15.00 5.52 13.21
C HIS A 33 -15.46 4.46 12.20
N TYR A 34 -14.59 4.09 11.27
CA TYR A 34 -14.88 3.04 10.29
C TYR A 34 -15.20 1.71 10.97
N LEU A 35 -14.34 1.25 11.88
CA LEU A 35 -14.55 -0.02 12.59
C LEU A 35 -15.82 0.00 13.47
N ILE A 36 -16.05 1.08 14.21
CA ILE A 36 -17.16 1.16 15.19
C ILE A 36 -18.50 1.47 14.50
N ALA A 37 -18.54 2.49 13.65
CA ALA A 37 -19.80 3.00 13.09
C ALA A 37 -20.22 2.29 11.79
N VAL A 38 -19.27 1.94 10.91
CA VAL A 38 -19.55 1.31 9.62
C VAL A 38 -19.54 -0.20 9.75
N MET A 39 -18.41 -0.77 10.21
CA MET A 39 -18.26 -2.22 10.35
C MET A 39 -18.96 -2.78 11.58
N ARG A 40 -19.29 -1.93 12.56
CA ARG A 40 -20.00 -2.30 13.80
C ARG A 40 -19.31 -3.41 14.57
N VAL A 41 -17.98 -3.32 14.64
CA VAL A 41 -17.13 -4.25 15.37
C VAL A 41 -17.55 -4.30 16.84
N LYS A 42 -17.67 -5.50 17.37
CA LYS A 42 -18.03 -5.77 18.76
C LYS A 42 -16.80 -6.26 19.54
N PRO A 43 -16.86 -6.27 20.88
CA PRO A 43 -15.85 -6.95 21.68
C PRO A 43 -15.65 -8.40 21.21
N ASP A 44 -14.40 -8.81 21.12
CA ASP A 44 -13.93 -10.11 20.62
C ASP A 44 -14.01 -10.34 19.10
N ASP A 45 -14.60 -9.44 18.31
CA ASP A 45 -14.53 -9.52 16.86
C ASP A 45 -13.07 -9.40 16.37
N ILE A 46 -12.79 -10.04 15.24
CA ILE A 46 -11.47 -10.06 14.64
C ILE A 46 -11.34 -8.95 13.59
N VAL A 47 -10.25 -8.21 13.67
CA VAL A 47 -9.77 -7.26 12.67
C VAL A 47 -8.39 -7.71 12.21
N LEU A 48 -8.11 -7.68 10.92
CA LEU A 48 -6.79 -7.97 10.39
C LEU A 48 -5.97 -6.68 10.37
N LEU A 49 -4.82 -6.67 11.03
CA LEU A 49 -3.90 -5.54 11.09
C LEU A 49 -2.65 -5.83 10.30
N PHE A 50 -2.11 -4.81 9.63
CA PHE A 50 -0.77 -4.85 9.04
C PHE A 50 -0.11 -3.47 9.14
N ASP A 51 1.22 -3.46 9.27
CA ASP A 51 2.04 -2.25 9.48
C ASP A 51 3.06 -2.02 8.35
N GLY A 52 2.95 -2.78 7.27
CA GLY A 52 3.89 -2.74 6.15
C GLY A 52 5.24 -3.43 6.42
N ARG A 53 5.46 -4.01 7.60
CA ARG A 53 6.75 -4.53 8.05
C ARG A 53 6.70 -5.91 8.67
N SER A 54 5.79 -6.12 9.61
CA SER A 54 5.69 -7.36 10.40
C SER A 54 4.72 -8.38 9.82
N GLY A 55 4.14 -8.10 8.65
CA GLY A 55 3.14 -8.95 8.02
C GLY A 55 1.72 -8.61 8.47
N GLU A 56 0.83 -9.61 8.45
CA GLU A 56 -0.58 -9.45 8.82
C GLU A 56 -0.89 -10.24 10.09
N TRP A 57 -1.64 -9.62 11.00
CA TRP A 57 -2.01 -10.19 12.27
C TRP A 57 -3.53 -10.14 12.46
N ALA A 58 -4.10 -11.24 12.90
CA ALA A 58 -5.44 -11.23 13.46
C ALA A 58 -5.40 -10.57 14.84
N ALA A 59 -6.19 -9.53 15.00
CA ALA A 59 -6.29 -8.78 16.25
C ALA A 59 -7.73 -8.81 16.75
N ARG A 60 -7.89 -8.94 18.07
CA ARG A 60 -9.17 -9.02 18.75
C ARG A 60 -9.56 -7.65 19.27
N ALA A 61 -10.78 -7.24 19.00
CA ALA A 61 -11.30 -5.97 19.50
C ALA A 61 -11.50 -5.99 21.01
N ARG A 62 -10.92 -5.01 21.67
CA ARG A 62 -11.00 -4.77 23.12
C ARG A 62 -11.38 -3.31 23.37
N ASP A 63 -11.80 -3.00 24.57
CA ASP A 63 -12.00 -1.62 25.08
C ASP A 63 -12.66 -0.65 24.07
N ILE A 64 -13.74 -1.12 23.44
CA ILE A 64 -14.46 -0.30 22.44
C ILE A 64 -15.18 0.84 23.15
N ARG A 65 -14.85 2.08 22.77
CA ARG A 65 -15.46 3.32 23.24
C ARG A 65 -16.17 4.03 22.10
N LYS A 66 -16.67 5.22 22.33
CA LYS A 66 -17.41 6.00 21.33
C LYS A 66 -16.54 6.42 20.13
N ARG A 67 -15.23 6.68 20.35
CA ARG A 67 -14.33 7.27 19.35
C ARG A 67 -12.99 6.55 19.20
N ASP A 68 -12.75 5.56 20.00
CA ASP A 68 -11.51 4.79 20.02
C ASP A 68 -11.78 3.35 20.42
N LEU A 69 -10.85 2.47 20.08
CA LEU A 69 -10.81 1.08 20.53
C LEU A 69 -9.37 0.59 20.62
N VAL A 70 -9.16 -0.51 21.33
CA VAL A 70 -7.87 -1.19 21.37
C VAL A 70 -8.00 -2.52 20.64
N LEU A 71 -7.04 -2.85 19.79
CA LEU A 71 -6.92 -4.12 19.10
C LEU A 71 -5.73 -4.90 19.67
N GLU A 72 -5.98 -6.12 20.15
CA GLU A 72 -4.99 -7.03 20.70
C GLU A 72 -4.57 -8.06 19.65
N CYS A 73 -3.32 -8.03 19.17
CA CYS A 73 -2.82 -9.03 18.24
C CYS A 73 -2.78 -10.41 18.88
N VAL A 74 -3.46 -11.38 18.31
CA VAL A 74 -3.60 -12.73 18.86
C VAL A 74 -2.90 -13.80 18.04
N ALA A 75 -2.73 -13.59 16.72
CA ALA A 75 -1.99 -14.50 15.86
C ALA A 75 -1.55 -13.83 14.56
N GLN A 76 -0.38 -14.20 14.09
CA GLN A 76 0.10 -13.81 12.77
C GLN A 76 -0.59 -14.67 11.69
N THR A 77 -1.21 -14.03 10.70
CA THR A 77 -1.92 -14.70 9.60
C THR A 77 -1.08 -14.78 8.34
N LYS A 78 -0.20 -13.78 8.13
CA LYS A 78 0.79 -13.76 7.04
C LYS A 78 2.10 -13.19 7.56
N GLY A 79 3.22 -13.76 7.12
CA GLY A 79 4.55 -13.20 7.37
C GLY A 79 4.76 -11.88 6.60
N PRO A 80 5.89 -11.19 6.85
CA PRO A 80 6.30 -10.03 6.07
C PRO A 80 6.38 -10.38 4.59
N GLU A 81 5.89 -9.49 3.75
CA GLU A 81 5.94 -9.67 2.30
C GLU A 81 7.32 -9.28 1.77
N THR A 82 7.91 -10.13 0.94
CA THR A 82 9.11 -9.77 0.16
C THR A 82 8.67 -9.09 -1.13
N VAL A 83 8.96 -7.80 -1.24
CA VAL A 83 8.63 -6.99 -2.42
C VAL A 83 9.81 -6.96 -3.38
N ALA A 84 9.56 -7.24 -4.67
CA ALA A 84 10.58 -7.07 -5.70
C ALA A 84 11.00 -5.59 -5.79
N ASP A 85 12.30 -5.32 -5.93
CA ASP A 85 12.83 -3.96 -5.99
C ASP A 85 12.53 -3.29 -7.33
N PHE A 86 11.25 -3.07 -7.60
CA PHE A 86 10.74 -2.41 -8.81
C PHE A 86 10.22 -1.00 -8.47
N TRP A 87 10.76 0.01 -9.15
CA TRP A 87 10.32 1.40 -9.01
C TRP A 87 9.47 1.82 -10.19
N LEU A 88 8.30 2.36 -9.93
CA LEU A 88 7.47 2.99 -10.94
C LEU A 88 7.72 4.50 -10.94
N CYS A 89 8.42 4.99 -11.97
CA CYS A 89 8.61 6.42 -12.20
C CYS A 89 7.58 6.91 -13.21
N CYS A 90 6.69 7.81 -12.81
CA CYS A 90 5.64 8.30 -13.72
C CYS A 90 5.40 9.79 -13.59
N ALA A 91 5.08 10.44 -14.73
CA ALA A 91 4.64 11.83 -14.71
C ALA A 91 3.23 11.92 -14.10
N PRO A 92 2.97 12.93 -13.24
CA PRO A 92 1.65 13.14 -12.70
C PRO A 92 0.67 13.53 -13.82
N ILE A 93 -0.44 12.82 -13.85
CA ILE A 93 -1.55 13.06 -14.75
C ILE A 93 -2.75 13.61 -13.97
N LYS A 94 -3.81 14.03 -14.66
CA LYS A 94 -4.98 14.65 -14.03
C LYS A 94 -5.51 13.81 -12.86
N LYS A 95 -6.05 14.51 -11.86
CA LYS A 95 -6.74 13.92 -10.69
C LYS A 95 -7.66 12.77 -11.10
N GLY A 96 -7.67 11.71 -10.29
CA GLY A 96 -8.38 10.46 -10.57
C GLY A 96 -7.54 9.44 -11.34
N ARG A 97 -6.76 9.86 -12.35
CA ARG A 97 -5.87 8.93 -13.06
C ARG A 97 -4.58 8.64 -12.29
N ILE A 98 -4.00 9.66 -11.64
CA ILE A 98 -2.83 9.43 -10.76
C ILE A 98 -3.20 8.60 -9.54
N ASP A 99 -4.44 8.75 -9.04
CA ASP A 99 -4.97 7.95 -7.96
C ASP A 99 -5.05 6.47 -8.36
N LEU A 100 -5.59 6.19 -9.56
CA LEU A 100 -5.62 4.84 -10.13
C LEU A 100 -4.22 4.25 -10.33
N ILE A 101 -3.22 5.07 -10.72
CA ILE A 101 -1.83 4.60 -10.82
C ILE A 101 -1.31 4.19 -9.44
N ALA A 102 -1.58 4.95 -8.40
CA ALA A 102 -1.18 4.60 -7.04
C ALA A 102 -1.82 3.29 -6.58
N GLU A 103 -3.13 3.13 -6.79
CA GLU A 103 -3.85 1.89 -6.48
C GLU A 103 -3.20 0.68 -7.20
N LYS A 104 -3.01 0.78 -8.52
CA LYS A 104 -2.42 -0.32 -9.32
C LYS A 104 -0.94 -0.56 -9.01
N ALA A 105 -0.17 0.46 -8.66
CA ALA A 105 1.19 0.29 -8.20
C ALA A 105 1.25 -0.54 -6.92
N CYS A 106 0.35 -0.29 -5.98
CA CYS A 106 0.23 -1.09 -4.77
C CYS A 106 -0.22 -2.51 -5.08
N GLU A 107 -1.32 -2.69 -5.81
CA GLU A 107 -1.87 -4.02 -6.14
C GLU A 107 -0.84 -4.91 -6.86
N LEU A 108 -0.04 -4.32 -7.77
CA LEU A 108 0.95 -5.04 -8.56
C LEU A 108 2.31 -5.21 -7.85
N GLY A 109 2.46 -4.70 -6.65
CA GLY A 109 3.66 -4.95 -5.84
C GLY A 109 4.86 -4.10 -6.20
N VAL A 110 4.64 -2.88 -6.64
CA VAL A 110 5.70 -1.91 -6.83
C VAL A 110 6.33 -1.57 -5.47
N ALA A 111 7.67 -1.59 -5.40
CA ALA A 111 8.38 -1.22 -4.17
C ALA A 111 8.37 0.29 -3.93
N LYS A 112 8.42 1.09 -5.02
CA LYS A 112 8.49 2.55 -4.92
C LYS A 112 7.71 3.22 -6.04
N LEU A 113 6.82 4.15 -5.67
CA LEU A 113 6.17 5.07 -6.58
C LEU A 113 6.90 6.43 -6.55
N GLN A 114 7.57 6.78 -7.66
CA GLN A 114 8.33 8.00 -7.81
C GLN A 114 7.64 8.93 -8.81
N PRO A 115 6.88 9.94 -8.36
CA PRO A 115 6.36 10.96 -9.24
C PRO A 115 7.48 11.80 -9.87
N VAL A 116 7.37 12.06 -11.19
CA VAL A 116 8.42 12.74 -11.95
C VAL A 116 7.85 13.93 -12.71
N LEU A 117 8.36 15.12 -12.46
CA LEU A 117 7.97 16.31 -13.20
C LEU A 117 8.71 16.36 -14.54
N THR A 118 7.98 16.17 -15.61
CA THR A 118 8.48 16.30 -16.99
C THR A 118 8.15 17.68 -17.58
N ARG A 119 8.82 18.03 -18.69
CA ARG A 119 8.62 19.33 -19.36
C ARG A 119 7.16 19.62 -19.74
N ARG A 120 6.39 18.59 -20.06
CA ARG A 120 4.97 18.69 -20.50
C ARG A 120 3.99 18.21 -19.44
N ALA A 121 4.43 18.07 -18.19
CA ALA A 121 3.53 17.67 -17.11
C ALA A 121 2.42 18.71 -16.94
N VAL A 122 1.18 18.26 -16.91
CA VAL A 122 -0.01 19.10 -16.71
C VAL A 122 -0.23 19.44 -15.23
N VAL A 123 0.36 18.63 -14.35
CA VAL A 123 0.25 18.75 -12.90
C VAL A 123 1.64 18.95 -12.32
N ASP A 124 1.85 20.04 -11.60
CA ASP A 124 3.12 20.44 -10.98
C ASP A 124 3.14 20.23 -9.46
N LYS A 125 1.99 19.90 -8.87
CA LYS A 125 1.84 19.62 -7.44
C LYS A 125 0.98 18.40 -7.20
N LEU A 126 1.41 17.54 -6.29
CA LEU A 126 0.66 16.38 -5.84
C LEU A 126 0.31 16.49 -4.36
N ASN A 127 -0.87 16.05 -4.01
CA ASN A 127 -1.22 15.80 -2.63
C ASN A 127 -0.75 14.39 -2.26
N LEU A 128 0.42 14.30 -1.62
CA LEU A 128 1.03 13.02 -1.25
C LEU A 128 0.22 12.28 -0.19
N ASP A 129 -0.39 12.99 0.75
CA ASP A 129 -1.23 12.37 1.79
C ASP A 129 -2.42 11.63 1.15
N ARG A 130 -3.04 12.26 0.13
CA ARG A 130 -4.12 11.61 -0.61
C ARG A 130 -3.64 10.41 -1.41
N LEU A 131 -2.48 10.49 -2.07
CA LEU A 131 -1.94 9.35 -2.80
C LEU A 131 -1.55 8.21 -1.84
N HIS A 132 -0.99 8.54 -0.68
CA HIS A 132 -0.71 7.56 0.36
C HIS A 132 -1.98 6.86 0.85
N ALA A 133 -3.07 7.62 1.06
CA ALA A 133 -4.36 7.03 1.43
C ALA A 133 -4.86 6.03 0.38
N HIS A 134 -4.69 6.30 -0.93
CA HIS A 134 -5.03 5.35 -2.00
C HIS A 134 -4.13 4.09 -1.98
N LEU A 135 -2.84 4.22 -1.67
CA LEU A 135 -1.95 3.07 -1.49
C LEU A 135 -2.41 2.18 -0.33
N VAL A 136 -2.77 2.80 0.81
CA VAL A 136 -3.29 2.09 1.98
C VAL A 136 -4.59 1.36 1.66
N GLU A 137 -5.57 2.07 1.09
CA GLU A 137 -6.86 1.49 0.70
C GLU A 137 -6.68 0.31 -0.28
N ALA A 138 -5.80 0.47 -1.28
CA ALA A 138 -5.49 -0.61 -2.22
C ALA A 138 -4.88 -1.83 -1.51
N ALA A 139 -3.94 -1.64 -0.57
CA ALA A 139 -3.35 -2.73 0.20
C ALA A 139 -4.40 -3.44 1.08
N GLU A 140 -5.30 -2.68 1.72
CA GLU A 140 -6.40 -3.23 2.51
C GLU A 140 -7.31 -4.12 1.66
N GLN A 141 -7.63 -3.69 0.44
CA GLN A 141 -8.52 -4.41 -0.47
C GLN A 141 -7.87 -5.62 -1.14
N CYS A 142 -6.65 -5.49 -1.63
CA CYS A 142 -5.98 -6.58 -2.37
C CYS A 142 -5.27 -7.60 -1.48
N GLY A 143 -5.20 -7.37 -0.18
CA GLY A 143 -4.61 -8.31 0.78
C GLY A 143 -3.08 -8.26 0.86
N ARG A 144 -2.44 -7.21 0.34
CA ARG A 144 -0.99 -6.99 0.52
C ARG A 144 -0.67 -6.55 1.93
N THR A 145 0.51 -6.91 2.41
CA THR A 145 1.01 -6.52 3.74
C THR A 145 2.15 -5.51 3.66
N ALA A 146 2.64 -5.22 2.46
CA ALA A 146 3.63 -4.17 2.19
C ALA A 146 3.01 -3.03 1.40
N LEU A 147 3.43 -1.79 1.69
CA LEU A 147 3.07 -0.59 0.96
C LEU A 147 4.23 -0.12 0.08
N PRO A 148 3.97 0.38 -1.14
CA PRO A 148 4.98 1.09 -1.90
C PRO A 148 5.50 2.32 -1.14
N GLU A 149 6.80 2.56 -1.19
CA GLU A 149 7.36 3.84 -0.78
C GLU A 149 6.82 4.93 -1.73
N LEU A 150 6.16 5.93 -1.19
CA LEU A 150 5.72 7.11 -1.95
C LEU A 150 6.74 8.24 -1.78
N SER A 151 7.47 8.55 -2.84
CA SER A 151 8.47 9.61 -2.81
C SER A 151 7.91 10.97 -3.20
N ALA A 152 8.57 12.03 -2.74
CA ALA A 152 8.30 13.38 -3.21
C ALA A 152 8.56 13.48 -4.73
N MET A 153 7.80 14.36 -5.40
CA MET A 153 7.98 14.60 -6.83
C MET A 153 9.34 15.27 -7.11
N VAL A 154 10.06 14.74 -8.09
CA VAL A 154 11.36 15.26 -8.55
C VAL A 154 11.32 15.62 -10.02
N LYS A 155 12.19 16.52 -10.48
CA LYS A 155 12.36 16.81 -11.91
C LYS A 155 13.05 15.62 -12.60
N LEU A 156 12.63 15.31 -13.83
CA LEU A 156 13.20 14.22 -14.61
C LEU A 156 14.73 14.34 -14.75
N ASP A 157 15.21 15.53 -15.09
CA ASP A 157 16.66 15.76 -15.26
C ASP A 157 17.44 15.49 -13.96
N GLY A 158 16.86 15.81 -12.80
CA GLY A 158 17.44 15.51 -11.49
C GLY A 158 17.45 14.01 -11.21
N LEU A 159 16.33 13.35 -11.45
CA LEU A 159 16.21 11.90 -11.28
C LEU A 159 17.24 11.14 -12.12
N LEU A 160 17.40 11.52 -13.40
CA LEU A 160 18.32 10.85 -14.31
C LEU A 160 19.78 11.11 -13.94
N ARG A 161 20.12 12.35 -13.52
CA ARG A 161 21.49 12.67 -13.06
C ARG A 161 21.89 11.87 -11.83
N ASP A 162 20.95 11.71 -10.90
CA ASP A 162 21.19 11.09 -9.59
C ASP A 162 20.77 9.59 -9.57
N TRP A 163 20.52 9.01 -10.78
CA TRP A 163 20.08 7.61 -10.90
C TRP A 163 21.16 6.64 -10.42
N PRO A 164 20.80 5.65 -9.59
CA PRO A 164 21.76 4.66 -9.11
C PRO A 164 22.36 3.85 -10.28
N GLN A 165 23.68 3.84 -10.45
CA GLN A 165 24.36 3.18 -11.57
C GLN A 165 24.11 1.66 -11.63
N ALA A 166 23.87 1.02 -10.48
CA ALA A 166 23.60 -0.41 -10.41
C ALA A 166 22.16 -0.78 -10.79
N ARG A 167 21.28 0.21 -11.03
CA ARG A 167 19.86 0.00 -11.32
C ARG A 167 19.56 0.21 -12.79
N HIS A 168 18.97 -0.77 -13.44
CA HIS A 168 18.48 -0.63 -14.81
C HIS A 168 17.31 0.35 -14.88
N LEU A 169 17.28 1.18 -15.92
CA LEU A 169 16.21 2.09 -16.22
C LEU A 169 15.56 1.67 -17.54
N PHE A 170 14.27 1.35 -17.49
CA PHE A 170 13.46 1.05 -18.67
C PHE A 170 12.57 2.25 -18.97
N PHE A 171 12.65 2.77 -20.16
CA PHE A 171 11.81 3.87 -20.62
C PHE A 171 10.73 3.34 -21.54
N ALA A 172 9.45 3.50 -21.14
CA ALA A 172 8.31 3.13 -21.98
C ALA A 172 8.10 4.23 -23.03
N ASP A 173 8.56 3.97 -24.25
CA ASP A 173 8.43 4.87 -25.42
C ASP A 173 7.31 4.39 -26.33
N GLU A 174 6.34 5.27 -26.59
CA GLU A 174 5.21 4.98 -27.49
C GLU A 174 5.59 5.00 -28.97
N THR A 175 6.77 5.56 -29.30
CA THR A 175 7.20 5.78 -30.71
C THR A 175 8.10 4.69 -31.24
N GLY A 176 8.56 3.76 -30.39
CA GLY A 176 9.44 2.68 -30.82
C GLY A 176 10.07 1.94 -29.64
N GLY A 177 11.09 1.12 -29.93
CA GLY A 177 11.78 0.31 -28.96
C GLY A 177 11.40 -1.18 -29.02
N ALA A 178 12.09 -2.00 -28.22
CA ALA A 178 11.76 -3.42 -28.06
C ALA A 178 10.52 -3.59 -27.17
N PRO A 179 9.75 -4.66 -27.36
CA PRO A 179 8.70 -5.02 -26.39
C PRO A 179 9.26 -5.10 -24.97
N MET A 180 8.51 -4.60 -23.98
CA MET A 180 8.98 -4.53 -22.58
C MET A 180 9.37 -5.92 -22.04
N THR A 181 8.67 -6.97 -22.43
CA THR A 181 8.98 -8.36 -22.06
C THR A 181 10.35 -8.80 -22.56
N GLU A 182 10.76 -8.39 -23.76
CA GLU A 182 12.08 -8.67 -24.32
C GLU A 182 13.16 -7.83 -23.60
N ALA A 183 12.88 -6.55 -23.35
CA ALA A 183 13.79 -5.68 -22.64
C ALA A 183 14.09 -6.17 -21.22
N PHE A 184 13.08 -6.65 -20.49
CA PHE A 184 13.28 -7.26 -19.18
C PHE A 184 14.02 -8.61 -19.23
N ALA A 185 13.79 -9.42 -20.25
CA ALA A 185 14.47 -10.70 -20.39
C ALA A 185 16.00 -10.53 -20.63
N THR A 186 16.41 -9.46 -21.28
CA THR A 186 17.84 -9.16 -21.54
C THR A 186 18.55 -8.52 -20.34
N HIS A 187 17.81 -8.03 -19.36
CA HIS A 187 18.34 -7.38 -18.15
C HIS A 187 17.60 -7.89 -16.92
N PRO A 188 17.78 -9.17 -16.56
CA PRO A 188 17.19 -9.71 -15.33
C PRO A 188 17.80 -8.98 -14.13
N GLY A 189 16.94 -8.47 -13.21
CA GLY A 189 17.34 -7.83 -11.97
C GLY A 189 17.92 -8.80 -10.95
#